data_e15518d6b5a69d3dda4db9d202688eaf
#
_entry.id   e15518d6b5a69d3dda4db9d202688eaf
#
_cell.length_a   1.000
_cell.length_b   1.000
_cell.length_c   1.000
_cell.angle_alpha   90.00
_cell.angle_beta   90.00
_cell.angle_gamma   90.00
#
_symmetry.space_group_name_H-M   'P 1'
#
loop_
_entity.id
_entity.type
_entity.pdbx_description
1 polymer ?
#
loop_
_entity_poly.entity_id
_entity_poly.type
_entity_poly.pdbx_seq_one_letter_code
_entity_poly.pdbx_strand_id
1 'polypeptide(L)'
;MDGRVALGTGLPCLYHYRMIRECFTYLTTPCPAPYRRMGYLRECVGIESRYRRNRKAWASHLEESRTLMLEAAGQCTARDTVLVFGAGLLHDIPLADLLGMFRRVILADLLFMTPARRAARREERIELVTLDVTASLTSLAEGNTTLTQPTAYLDDPSISLVISASILSQLSVVPNLYLEKRFRQSEAESEQLGQALVRAHLNYLGAFECPVALVADEAHIIRDRSGAETATVSALHDVPLPAGGRSWDWDICPLGEIDRDHSVMHRVRGFVGF
;
A
#
# COMPACT_ATOMS: atom_id res chain seq x y z
N MET A 1 -17.47 -8.16 -28.76
CA MET A 1 -16.74 -9.22 -28.05
C MET A 1 -15.93 -8.54 -26.98
N ASP A 2 -16.53 -8.45 -25.77
CA ASP A 2 -15.92 -7.75 -24.64
C ASP A 2 -14.91 -8.65 -23.95
N GLY A 3 -13.62 -8.43 -24.24
CA GLY A 3 -12.51 -9.08 -23.56
C GLY A 3 -12.11 -8.34 -22.28
N ARG A 4 -13.01 -8.27 -21.30
CA ARG A 4 -12.67 -7.77 -19.96
C ARG A 4 -11.92 -8.88 -19.24
N VAL A 5 -10.59 -8.72 -19.11
CA VAL A 5 -9.81 -9.50 -18.15
C VAL A 5 -10.21 -8.99 -16.76
N ALA A 6 -11.09 -9.72 -16.12
CA ALA A 6 -11.39 -9.50 -14.72
C ALA A 6 -10.10 -9.76 -13.93
N LEU A 7 -9.46 -8.71 -13.44
CA LEU A 7 -8.43 -8.78 -12.40
C LEU A 7 -9.09 -9.18 -11.06
N GLY A 8 -10.00 -10.14 -11.15
CA GLY A 8 -10.65 -10.75 -10.01
C GLY A 8 -9.66 -11.61 -9.25
N THR A 9 -9.51 -11.32 -7.97
CA THR A 9 -8.78 -12.01 -6.92
C THR A 9 -9.18 -13.48 -6.72
N GLY A 10 -9.61 -14.18 -7.76
CA GLY A 10 -10.13 -15.54 -7.71
C GLY A 10 -9.36 -16.52 -8.57
N LEU A 11 -8.02 -16.59 -8.47
CA LEU A 11 -7.28 -17.70 -9.08
C LEU A 11 -7.17 -18.88 -8.12
N PRO A 12 -7.51 -20.11 -8.55
CA PRO A 12 -7.35 -21.30 -7.73
C PRO A 12 -5.87 -21.53 -7.43
N CYS A 13 -5.54 -21.54 -6.15
CA CYS A 13 -4.22 -21.74 -5.61
C CYS A 13 -3.72 -23.18 -5.89
N LEU A 14 -2.88 -23.37 -6.89
CA LEU A 14 -2.19 -24.64 -7.21
C LEU A 14 -0.90 -24.81 -6.39
N TYR A 15 -0.93 -24.65 -5.06
CA TYR A 15 0.30 -24.80 -4.26
C TYR A 15 0.08 -25.49 -2.91
N HIS A 16 0.02 -26.79 -2.88
CA HIS A 16 -0.21 -27.58 -1.66
C HIS A 16 0.92 -27.51 -0.60
N TYR A 17 2.15 -27.19 -0.94
CA TYR A 17 3.28 -27.12 0.01
C TYR A 17 3.56 -25.72 0.57
N ARG A 18 3.04 -24.67 -0.04
CA ARG A 18 3.21 -23.26 0.42
C ARG A 18 2.16 -22.84 1.44
N MET A 19 1.01 -23.48 1.46
CA MET A 19 -0.13 -23.17 2.34
C MET A 19 0.18 -23.23 3.83
N ILE A 20 1.08 -24.13 4.28
CA ILE A 20 1.35 -24.31 5.72
C ILE A 20 1.93 -23.02 6.34
N ARG A 21 2.89 -22.39 5.67
CA ARG A 21 3.51 -21.15 6.18
C ARG A 21 2.56 -19.97 6.11
N GLU A 22 1.79 -19.85 5.05
CA GLU A 22 0.75 -18.80 4.90
C GLU A 22 -0.34 -18.99 5.94
N CYS A 23 -0.83 -20.21 6.15
CA CYS A 23 -1.76 -20.56 7.22
C CYS A 23 -1.20 -20.21 8.61
N PHE A 24 0.06 -20.58 8.88
CA PHE A 24 0.71 -20.25 10.14
C PHE A 24 0.82 -18.72 10.33
N THR A 25 1.27 -18.00 9.30
CA THR A 25 1.34 -16.53 9.33
C THR A 25 -0.04 -15.92 9.55
N TYR A 26 -1.07 -16.41 8.84
CA TYR A 26 -2.45 -15.95 9.00
C TYR A 26 -3.00 -16.17 10.41
N LEU A 27 -2.68 -17.32 11.02
CA LEU A 27 -3.15 -17.67 12.37
C LEU A 27 -2.42 -16.90 13.48
N THR A 28 -1.13 -16.60 13.28
CA THR A 28 -0.26 -15.99 14.30
C THR A 28 -0.12 -14.47 14.21
N THR A 29 -0.63 -13.85 13.12
CA THR A 29 -0.56 -12.40 12.97
C THR A 29 -1.77 -11.74 13.63
N PRO A 30 -1.55 -10.86 14.63
CA PRO A 30 -2.62 -10.06 15.20
C PRO A 30 -3.25 -9.16 14.15
N CYS A 31 -4.57 -9.17 14.09
CA CYS A 31 -5.33 -8.30 13.19
C CYS A 31 -6.67 -7.99 13.85
N PRO A 32 -7.07 -6.71 13.97
CA PRO A 32 -8.37 -6.34 14.49
C PRO A 32 -9.51 -7.02 13.72
N ALA A 33 -10.55 -7.44 14.45
CA ALA A 33 -11.62 -8.27 13.89
C ALA A 33 -12.31 -7.64 12.65
N PRO A 34 -12.61 -6.33 12.59
CA PRO A 34 -13.17 -5.71 11.39
C PRO A 34 -12.26 -5.87 10.16
N TYR A 35 -10.99 -5.56 10.28
CA TYR A 35 -10.02 -5.63 9.17
C TYR A 35 -9.77 -7.07 8.72
N ARG A 36 -9.76 -8.02 9.66
CA ARG A 36 -9.68 -9.46 9.36
C ARG A 36 -10.89 -9.92 8.54
N ARG A 37 -12.10 -9.49 8.90
CA ARG A 37 -13.35 -9.84 8.18
C ARG A 37 -13.37 -9.24 6.77
N MET A 38 -12.87 -8.04 6.58
CA MET A 38 -12.76 -7.41 5.27
C MET A 38 -11.72 -8.11 4.38
N GLY A 39 -10.72 -8.78 4.93
CA GLY A 39 -9.73 -9.54 4.17
C GLY A 39 -8.32 -8.96 4.18
N TYR A 40 -8.05 -7.87 4.90
CA TYR A 40 -6.74 -7.21 4.94
C TYR A 40 -5.60 -8.15 5.33
N LEU A 41 -5.80 -9.01 6.34
CA LEU A 41 -4.77 -9.97 6.72
C LEU A 41 -4.46 -10.97 5.60
N ARG A 42 -5.48 -11.41 4.85
CA ARG A 42 -5.29 -12.31 3.71
C ARG A 42 -4.49 -11.61 2.60
N GLU A 43 -4.79 -10.34 2.35
CA GLU A 43 -4.07 -9.54 1.35
C GLU A 43 -2.59 -9.37 1.76
N CYS A 44 -2.29 -8.98 3.00
CA CYS A 44 -0.92 -8.85 3.49
C CYS A 44 -0.13 -10.17 3.40
N VAL A 45 -0.75 -11.30 3.72
CA VAL A 45 -0.12 -12.64 3.56
C VAL A 45 0.15 -12.94 2.09
N GLY A 46 -0.77 -12.58 1.20
CA GLY A 46 -0.64 -12.71 -0.24
C GLY A 46 0.53 -11.89 -0.81
N ILE A 47 0.64 -10.62 -0.42
CA ILE A 47 1.73 -9.72 -0.83
C ILE A 47 3.08 -10.26 -0.33
N GLU A 48 3.17 -10.65 0.94
CA GLU A 48 4.39 -11.23 1.52
C GLU A 48 4.82 -12.50 0.75
N SER A 49 3.87 -13.35 0.38
CA SER A 49 4.13 -14.56 -0.37
C SER A 49 4.61 -14.25 -1.80
N ARG A 50 3.99 -13.28 -2.46
CA ARG A 50 4.39 -12.79 -3.80
C ARG A 50 5.79 -12.18 -3.75
N TYR A 51 6.08 -11.33 -2.79
CA TYR A 51 7.40 -10.75 -2.59
C TYR A 51 8.49 -11.84 -2.53
N ARG A 52 8.28 -12.89 -1.74
CA ARG A 52 9.26 -13.98 -1.59
C ARG A 52 9.55 -14.70 -2.91
N ARG A 53 8.54 -14.85 -3.76
CA ARG A 53 8.70 -15.48 -5.08
C ARG A 53 9.43 -14.56 -6.06
N ASN A 54 9.14 -13.27 -6.01
CA ASN A 54 9.55 -12.30 -7.01
C ASN A 54 10.60 -11.30 -6.49
N ARG A 55 11.37 -11.64 -5.46
CA ARG A 55 12.33 -10.74 -4.81
C ARG A 55 13.29 -10.05 -5.79
N LYS A 56 13.71 -10.75 -6.84
CA LYS A 56 14.63 -10.19 -7.85
C LYS A 56 13.91 -9.16 -8.73
N ALA A 57 12.69 -9.46 -9.16
CA ALA A 57 11.89 -8.57 -9.99
C ALA A 57 11.47 -7.29 -9.21
N TRP A 58 11.26 -7.42 -7.90
CA TRP A 58 10.90 -6.28 -7.06
C TRP A 58 12.09 -5.40 -6.62
N ALA A 59 13.33 -5.88 -6.77
CA ALA A 59 14.50 -5.23 -6.18
C ALA A 59 14.67 -3.76 -6.61
N SER A 60 14.51 -3.48 -7.90
CA SER A 60 14.63 -2.11 -8.44
C SER A 60 13.57 -1.17 -7.85
N HIS A 61 12.30 -1.61 -7.80
CA HIS A 61 11.22 -0.82 -7.19
C HIS A 61 11.49 -0.51 -5.72
N LEU A 62 11.92 -1.51 -4.95
CA LEU A 62 12.21 -1.33 -3.52
C LEU A 62 13.38 -0.35 -3.30
N GLU A 63 14.38 -0.38 -4.18
CA GLU A 63 15.52 0.54 -4.11
C GLU A 63 15.12 1.98 -4.48
N GLU A 64 14.34 2.16 -5.56
CA GLU A 64 13.81 3.47 -5.96
C GLU A 64 12.93 4.08 -4.85
N SER A 65 12.05 3.28 -4.25
CA SER A 65 11.20 3.72 -3.15
C SER A 65 12.02 4.16 -1.94
N ARG A 66 13.01 3.38 -1.52
CA ARG A 66 13.90 3.72 -0.40
C ARG A 66 14.72 4.97 -0.69
N THR A 67 15.28 5.08 -1.89
CA THR A 67 16.06 6.25 -2.31
C THR A 67 15.22 7.52 -2.22
N LEU A 68 13.99 7.50 -2.73
CA LEU A 68 13.08 8.63 -2.67
C LEU A 68 12.74 9.02 -1.22
N MET A 69 12.45 8.04 -0.36
CA MET A 69 12.17 8.30 1.06
C MET A 69 13.37 8.91 1.77
N LEU A 70 14.58 8.46 1.46
CA LEU A 70 15.82 9.01 2.04
C LEU A 70 16.16 10.39 1.49
N GLU A 71 15.85 10.68 0.23
CA GLU A 71 15.96 12.04 -0.33
C GLU A 71 15.03 13.01 0.42
N ALA A 72 13.78 12.62 0.65
CA ALA A 72 12.84 13.41 1.44
C ALA A 72 13.34 13.63 2.87
N ALA A 73 13.81 12.55 3.51
CA ALA A 73 14.42 12.61 4.83
C ALA A 73 15.65 13.51 4.86
N GLY A 74 16.45 13.54 3.80
CA GLY A 74 17.62 14.41 3.65
C GLY A 74 17.28 15.89 3.63
N GLN A 75 16.13 16.27 3.09
CA GLN A 75 15.67 17.65 2.98
C GLN A 75 15.04 18.20 4.27
N CYS A 76 14.69 17.35 5.24
CA CYS A 76 14.11 17.79 6.50
C CYS A 76 15.13 18.54 7.35
N THR A 77 14.78 19.72 7.87
CA THR A 77 15.58 20.48 8.84
C THR A 77 15.38 19.97 10.26
N ALA A 78 14.14 19.65 10.63
CA ALA A 78 13.82 19.00 11.90
C ALA A 78 14.00 17.47 11.80
N ARG A 79 14.34 16.83 12.91
CA ARG A 79 14.68 15.40 12.98
C ARG A 79 14.02 14.71 14.18
N ASP A 80 12.85 15.18 14.59
CA ASP A 80 12.18 14.57 15.74
C ASP A 80 11.50 13.26 15.35
N THR A 81 10.38 13.31 14.65
CA THR A 81 9.60 12.12 14.32
C THR A 81 9.38 11.99 12.83
N VAL A 82 9.61 10.80 12.28
CA VAL A 82 9.10 10.42 10.97
C VAL A 82 7.90 9.50 11.13
N LEU A 83 6.80 9.86 10.45
CA LEU A 83 5.55 9.08 10.40
C LEU A 83 5.46 8.36 9.06
N VAL A 84 5.34 7.04 9.09
CA VAL A 84 5.29 6.19 7.89
C VAL A 84 3.94 5.49 7.81
N PHE A 85 3.13 5.83 6.83
CA PHE A 85 1.90 5.13 6.46
C PHE A 85 2.19 3.98 5.50
N GLY A 86 1.55 2.81 5.67
CA GLY A 86 1.76 1.62 4.85
C GLY A 86 2.97 0.78 5.28
N ALA A 87 3.34 0.83 6.56
CA ALA A 87 4.56 0.23 7.07
C ALA A 87 4.43 -1.24 7.54
N GLY A 88 3.31 -1.90 7.29
CA GLY A 88 3.02 -3.23 7.84
C GLY A 88 3.98 -4.33 7.42
N LEU A 89 4.49 -4.28 6.20
CA LEU A 89 5.40 -5.27 5.62
C LEU A 89 6.89 -4.87 5.69
N LEU A 90 7.22 -3.58 5.72
CA LEU A 90 8.59 -3.01 5.74
C LEU A 90 9.46 -3.37 4.54
N HIS A 91 8.91 -3.82 3.42
CA HIS A 91 9.73 -4.25 2.29
C HIS A 91 10.48 -3.09 1.62
N ASP A 92 9.82 -1.96 1.46
CA ASP A 92 10.27 -0.74 0.81
C ASP A 92 10.72 0.37 1.78
N ILE A 93 10.61 0.15 3.10
CA ILE A 93 10.95 1.15 4.11
C ILE A 93 12.43 1.05 4.50
N PRO A 94 13.23 2.13 4.38
CA PRO A 94 14.63 2.18 4.81
C PRO A 94 14.73 2.42 6.32
N LEU A 95 14.16 1.52 7.14
CA LEU A 95 13.96 1.72 8.58
C LEU A 95 15.25 2.02 9.35
N ALA A 96 16.35 1.33 9.01
CA ALA A 96 17.64 1.54 9.69
C ALA A 96 18.18 2.94 9.43
N ASP A 97 18.08 3.43 8.20
CA ASP A 97 18.54 4.76 7.81
C ASP A 97 17.66 5.85 8.45
N LEU A 98 16.34 5.67 8.47
CA LEU A 98 15.42 6.58 9.15
C LEU A 98 15.70 6.68 10.65
N LEU A 99 16.02 5.56 11.31
CA LEU A 99 16.48 5.55 12.71
C LEU A 99 17.82 6.25 12.91
N GLY A 100 18.68 6.27 11.90
CA GLY A 100 19.92 7.04 11.90
C GLY A 100 19.69 8.55 11.76
N MET A 101 18.54 8.96 11.23
CA MET A 101 18.23 10.37 10.90
C MET A 101 17.24 11.02 11.86
N PHE A 102 16.32 10.27 12.44
CA PHE A 102 15.24 10.77 13.29
C PHE A 102 15.32 10.20 14.71
N ARG A 103 14.82 10.95 15.67
CA ARG A 103 14.76 10.52 17.09
C ARG A 103 13.72 9.43 17.29
N ARG A 104 12.61 9.46 16.54
CA ARG A 104 11.48 8.53 16.65
C ARG A 104 10.96 8.16 15.26
N VAL A 105 10.55 6.90 15.10
CA VAL A 105 9.90 6.39 13.89
C VAL A 105 8.54 5.82 14.26
N ILE A 106 7.47 6.44 13.78
CA ILE A 106 6.11 5.91 13.91
C ILE A 106 5.79 5.13 12.64
N LEU A 107 5.54 3.84 12.81
CA LEU A 107 5.08 2.97 11.74
C LEU A 107 3.56 2.79 11.91
N ALA A 108 2.79 3.32 10.98
CA ALA A 108 1.33 3.30 11.02
C ALA A 108 0.78 2.41 9.90
N ASP A 109 -0.05 1.44 10.27
CA ASP A 109 -0.72 0.51 9.35
C ASP A 109 -1.92 -0.14 10.05
N LEU A 110 -2.80 -0.81 9.32
CA LEU A 110 -3.92 -1.58 9.89
C LEU A 110 -3.46 -2.82 10.65
N LEU A 111 -2.33 -3.39 10.26
CA LEU A 111 -1.73 -4.56 10.90
C LEU A 111 -0.22 -4.62 10.61
N PHE A 112 0.51 -5.32 11.47
CA PHE A 112 1.96 -5.45 11.34
C PHE A 112 2.38 -6.91 11.22
N MET A 113 3.13 -7.20 10.18
CA MET A 113 3.76 -8.50 9.98
C MET A 113 4.95 -8.69 10.92
N THR A 114 5.45 -9.91 11.02
CA THR A 114 6.53 -10.26 11.95
C THR A 114 7.76 -9.37 11.86
N PRO A 115 8.25 -8.91 10.68
CA PRO A 115 9.41 -8.03 10.61
C PRO A 115 9.21 -6.73 11.38
N ALA A 116 8.09 -6.02 11.18
CA ALA A 116 7.79 -4.76 11.86
C ALA A 116 7.68 -4.95 13.39
N ARG A 117 6.95 -5.97 13.83
CA ARG A 117 6.82 -6.30 15.26
C ARG A 117 8.16 -6.67 15.91
N ARG A 118 9.05 -7.33 15.17
CA ARG A 118 10.40 -7.68 15.66
C ARG A 118 11.30 -6.45 15.76
N ALA A 119 11.21 -5.54 14.79
CA ALA A 119 11.95 -4.29 14.81
C ALA A 119 11.57 -3.45 16.04
N ALA A 120 10.29 -3.21 16.28
CA ALA A 120 9.79 -2.45 17.42
C ALA A 120 10.13 -3.06 18.80
N ARG A 121 10.24 -4.40 18.87
CA ARG A 121 10.69 -5.06 20.13
C ARG A 121 12.19 -4.87 20.42
N ARG A 122 12.99 -4.53 19.43
CA ARG A 122 14.44 -4.39 19.54
C ARG A 122 14.90 -2.96 19.65
N GLU A 123 14.08 -2.04 19.21
CA GLU A 123 14.40 -0.61 19.12
C GLU A 123 13.20 0.19 19.68
N GLU A 124 13.38 0.79 20.85
CA GLU A 124 12.35 1.54 21.57
C GLU A 124 11.91 2.84 20.86
N ARG A 125 12.73 3.35 19.95
CA ARG A 125 12.39 4.52 19.12
C ARG A 125 11.38 4.20 18.01
N ILE A 126 11.04 2.91 17.81
CA ILE A 126 10.02 2.49 16.87
C ILE A 126 8.70 2.31 17.60
N GLU A 127 7.70 3.05 17.17
CA GLU A 127 6.32 2.89 17.61
C GLU A 127 5.47 2.25 16.51
N LEU A 128 4.69 1.23 16.85
CA LEU A 128 3.69 0.63 15.96
C LEU A 128 2.31 1.16 16.31
N VAL A 129 1.67 1.83 15.36
CA VAL A 129 0.33 2.39 15.55
C VAL A 129 -0.65 1.75 14.58
N THR A 130 -1.64 1.02 15.12
CA THR A 130 -2.74 0.52 14.29
C THR A 130 -3.63 1.70 13.90
N LEU A 131 -3.57 2.09 12.63
CA LEU A 131 -4.25 3.27 12.10
C LEU A 131 -4.95 2.97 10.79
N ASP A 132 -6.21 3.33 10.71
CA ASP A 132 -6.94 3.44 9.45
C ASP A 132 -6.72 4.84 8.87
N VAL A 133 -5.86 4.93 7.87
CA VAL A 133 -5.53 6.20 7.20
C VAL A 133 -6.70 6.80 6.41
N THR A 134 -7.80 6.06 6.24
CA THR A 134 -9.03 6.56 5.61
C THR A 134 -10.04 7.06 6.63
N ALA A 135 -9.87 6.73 7.91
CA ALA A 135 -10.82 6.96 9.00
C ALA A 135 -12.25 6.44 8.72
N SER A 136 -12.40 5.55 7.73
CA SER A 136 -13.71 5.16 7.19
C SER A 136 -13.97 3.65 7.17
N LEU A 137 -12.94 2.81 7.41
CA LEU A 137 -13.07 1.36 7.27
C LEU A 137 -14.12 0.72 8.19
N THR A 138 -14.34 1.27 9.37
CA THR A 138 -15.37 0.78 10.28
C THR A 138 -16.76 0.98 9.67
N SER A 139 -17.05 2.17 9.14
CA SER A 139 -18.32 2.48 8.46
C SER A 139 -18.48 1.66 7.18
N LEU A 140 -17.41 1.51 6.39
CA LEU A 140 -17.40 0.68 5.19
C LEU A 140 -17.67 -0.80 5.51
N ALA A 141 -17.17 -1.31 6.62
CA ALA A 141 -17.44 -2.69 7.06
C ALA A 141 -18.93 -2.92 7.40
N GLU A 142 -19.67 -1.87 7.69
CA GLU A 142 -21.13 -1.87 7.93
C GLU A 142 -21.95 -1.56 6.68
N GLY A 143 -21.29 -1.30 5.55
CA GLY A 143 -21.95 -0.96 4.27
C GLY A 143 -22.25 0.53 4.09
N ASN A 144 -21.78 1.39 5.01
CA ASN A 144 -21.92 2.83 4.85
C ASN A 144 -20.70 3.39 4.10
N THR A 145 -20.92 3.93 2.90
CA THR A 145 -19.88 4.47 2.01
C THR A 145 -19.61 5.96 2.21
N THR A 146 -20.22 6.60 3.21
CA THR A 146 -19.88 7.99 3.58
C THR A 146 -18.50 8.03 4.23
N LEU A 147 -17.58 8.77 3.63
CA LEU A 147 -16.22 8.87 4.14
C LEU A 147 -16.10 9.91 5.24
N THR A 148 -15.27 9.59 6.22
CA THR A 148 -14.78 10.52 7.24
C THR A 148 -13.43 11.05 6.80
N GLN A 149 -13.16 12.34 7.00
CA GLN A 149 -11.84 12.92 6.72
C GLN A 149 -10.84 12.46 7.79
N PRO A 150 -9.69 11.91 7.43
CA PRO A 150 -8.65 11.57 8.41
C PRO A 150 -7.98 12.83 8.94
N THR A 151 -7.72 12.85 10.26
CA THR A 151 -7.08 13.99 10.95
C THR A 151 -5.94 13.56 11.87
N ALA A 152 -5.65 12.28 11.96
CA ALA A 152 -4.62 11.76 12.86
C ALA A 152 -3.26 12.42 12.56
N TYR A 153 -2.56 12.86 13.61
CA TYR A 153 -1.24 13.49 13.54
C TYR A 153 -1.17 14.85 12.83
N LEU A 154 -2.24 15.46 12.33
CA LEU A 154 -2.18 16.79 11.70
C LEU A 154 -1.74 17.87 12.68
N ASP A 155 -2.15 17.77 13.94
CA ASP A 155 -1.84 18.73 14.99
C ASP A 155 -0.61 18.33 15.85
N ASP A 156 0.16 17.29 15.43
CA ASP A 156 1.35 16.86 16.16
C ASP A 156 2.61 17.59 15.66
N PRO A 157 3.11 18.60 16.40
CA PRO A 157 4.25 19.42 15.96
C PRO A 157 5.58 18.64 15.98
N SER A 158 5.62 17.44 16.54
CA SER A 158 6.83 16.63 16.53
C SER A 158 7.05 15.92 15.18
N ILE A 159 6.03 15.82 14.33
CA ILE A 159 6.17 15.20 13.02
C ILE A 159 7.03 16.09 12.12
N SER A 160 8.19 15.57 11.74
CA SER A 160 9.17 16.24 10.89
C SER A 160 9.14 15.79 9.44
N LEU A 161 8.59 14.60 9.18
CA LEU A 161 8.40 14.01 7.86
C LEU A 161 7.23 13.04 7.89
N VAL A 162 6.40 13.06 6.87
CA VAL A 162 5.40 12.03 6.59
C VAL A 162 5.82 11.24 5.35
N ILE A 163 5.70 9.93 5.39
CA ILE A 163 5.93 9.02 4.26
C ILE A 163 4.64 8.24 4.02
N SER A 164 4.07 8.33 2.82
CA SER A 164 2.99 7.46 2.35
C SER A 164 3.58 6.43 1.38
N ALA A 165 3.76 5.20 1.87
CA ALA A 165 4.52 4.16 1.20
C ALA A 165 3.58 3.19 0.47
N SER A 166 3.41 3.36 -0.84
CA SER A 166 2.72 2.41 -1.75
C SER A 166 1.31 1.99 -1.32
N ILE A 167 0.60 2.83 -0.53
CA ILE A 167 -0.74 2.51 -0.03
C ILE A 167 -1.87 3.17 -0.83
N LEU A 168 -1.61 4.25 -1.56
CA LEU A 168 -2.65 5.06 -2.20
C LEU A 168 -3.55 4.22 -3.12
N SER A 169 -2.96 3.41 -4.00
CA SER A 169 -3.67 2.50 -4.89
C SER A 169 -4.37 1.33 -4.17
N GLN A 170 -3.97 1.04 -2.93
CA GLN A 170 -4.50 -0.06 -2.14
C GLN A 170 -5.74 0.31 -1.32
N LEU A 171 -6.01 1.61 -1.14
CA LEU A 171 -7.05 2.10 -0.22
C LEU A 171 -8.45 1.59 -0.59
N SER A 172 -8.75 1.42 -1.88
CA SER A 172 -10.04 0.97 -2.38
C SER A 172 -10.14 -0.54 -2.61
N VAL A 173 -9.03 -1.25 -2.77
CA VAL A 173 -9.01 -2.65 -3.21
C VAL A 173 -9.80 -3.55 -2.27
N VAL A 174 -9.42 -3.59 -1.01
CA VAL A 174 -10.07 -4.46 -0.01
C VAL A 174 -11.50 -3.99 0.29
N PRO A 175 -11.78 -2.68 0.50
CA PRO A 175 -13.13 -2.19 0.70
C PRO A 175 -14.08 -2.53 -0.46
N ASN A 176 -13.69 -2.25 -1.71
CA ASN A 176 -14.54 -2.53 -2.87
C ASN A 176 -14.87 -4.01 -2.98
N LEU A 177 -13.87 -4.90 -2.89
CA LEU A 177 -14.10 -6.34 -2.90
C LEU A 177 -15.03 -6.83 -1.78
N TYR A 178 -14.91 -6.23 -0.60
CA TYR A 178 -15.76 -6.58 0.55
C TYR A 178 -17.20 -6.09 0.33
N LEU A 179 -17.39 -4.86 -0.12
CA LEU A 179 -18.69 -4.24 -0.34
C LEU A 179 -19.42 -4.90 -1.52
N GLU A 180 -18.73 -5.19 -2.62
CA GLU A 180 -19.26 -5.95 -3.74
C GLU A 180 -19.80 -7.32 -3.27
N LYS A 181 -18.98 -8.07 -2.55
CA LYS A 181 -19.34 -9.40 -2.07
C LYS A 181 -20.46 -9.39 -1.03
N ARG A 182 -20.45 -8.42 -0.12
CA ARG A 182 -21.31 -8.42 1.08
C ARG A 182 -22.59 -7.62 0.87
N PHE A 183 -22.51 -6.52 0.13
CA PHE A 183 -23.58 -5.53 -0.04
C PHE A 183 -24.00 -5.35 -1.50
N ARG A 184 -23.41 -6.13 -2.43
CA ARG A 184 -23.75 -6.07 -3.86
C ARG A 184 -23.45 -4.72 -4.50
N GLN A 185 -22.43 -4.02 -4.04
CA GLN A 185 -21.98 -2.76 -4.62
C GLN A 185 -21.70 -2.95 -6.11
N SER A 186 -22.20 -2.03 -6.92
CA SER A 186 -21.97 -2.03 -8.37
C SER A 186 -20.57 -1.54 -8.72
N GLU A 187 -20.13 -1.80 -9.95
CA GLU A 187 -18.85 -1.31 -10.49
C GLU A 187 -18.76 0.22 -10.43
N ALA A 188 -19.85 0.92 -10.78
CA ALA A 188 -19.90 2.38 -10.74
C ALA A 188 -19.76 2.94 -9.30
N GLU A 189 -20.40 2.31 -8.32
CA GLU A 189 -20.26 2.68 -6.91
C GLU A 189 -18.84 2.38 -6.40
N SER A 190 -18.22 1.26 -6.83
CA SER A 190 -16.84 0.91 -6.50
C SER A 190 -15.86 1.93 -7.06
N GLU A 191 -16.09 2.40 -8.29
CA GLU A 191 -15.27 3.43 -8.92
C GLU A 191 -15.38 4.77 -8.18
N GLN A 192 -16.62 5.19 -7.85
CA GLN A 192 -16.84 6.42 -7.08
C GLN A 192 -16.21 6.38 -5.69
N LEU A 193 -16.33 5.25 -4.98
CA LEU A 193 -15.69 5.06 -3.67
C LEU A 193 -14.18 5.10 -3.79
N GLY A 194 -13.61 4.44 -4.80
CA GLY A 194 -12.18 4.44 -5.07
C GLY A 194 -11.65 5.85 -5.30
N GLN A 195 -12.31 6.63 -6.17
CA GLN A 195 -11.96 8.05 -6.39
C GLN A 195 -12.03 8.87 -5.10
N ALA A 196 -13.08 8.67 -4.31
CA ALA A 196 -13.26 9.41 -3.06
C ALA A 196 -12.16 9.09 -2.03
N LEU A 197 -11.79 7.81 -1.88
CA LEU A 197 -10.71 7.37 -0.97
C LEU A 197 -9.36 7.93 -1.40
N VAL A 198 -9.03 7.87 -2.68
CA VAL A 198 -7.77 8.42 -3.22
C VAL A 198 -7.71 9.92 -2.99
N ARG A 199 -8.76 10.68 -3.32
CA ARG A 199 -8.82 12.14 -3.10
C ARG A 199 -8.73 12.49 -1.61
N ALA A 200 -9.43 11.76 -0.76
CA ALA A 200 -9.39 11.99 0.69
C ALA A 200 -7.97 11.82 1.25
N HIS A 201 -7.25 10.79 0.80
CA HIS A 201 -5.87 10.56 1.24
C HIS A 201 -4.90 11.61 0.70
N LEU A 202 -5.01 12.00 -0.56
CA LEU A 202 -4.18 13.10 -1.11
C LEU A 202 -4.42 14.42 -0.37
N ASN A 203 -5.68 14.75 -0.07
CA ASN A 203 -6.03 15.93 0.72
C ASN A 203 -5.48 15.84 2.16
N TYR A 204 -5.54 14.63 2.76
CA TYR A 204 -4.98 14.38 4.08
C TYR A 204 -3.46 14.59 4.11
N LEU A 205 -2.75 14.06 3.11
CA LEU A 205 -1.31 14.27 3.00
C LEU A 205 -0.96 15.77 2.81
N GLY A 206 -1.73 16.47 1.97
CA GLY A 206 -1.54 17.90 1.74
C GLY A 206 -1.89 18.81 2.91
N ALA A 207 -2.52 18.27 3.98
CA ALA A 207 -2.84 19.01 5.19
C ALA A 207 -1.70 18.99 6.25
N PHE A 208 -0.65 18.20 6.05
CA PHE A 208 0.51 18.23 6.94
C PHE A 208 1.36 19.49 6.70
N GLU A 209 1.82 20.12 7.76
CA GLU A 209 2.69 21.31 7.69
C GLU A 209 4.18 20.93 7.48
N CYS A 210 4.54 19.66 7.55
CA CYS A 210 5.88 19.14 7.32
C CYS A 210 6.02 18.55 5.91
N PRO A 211 7.26 18.31 5.43
CA PRO A 211 7.49 17.60 4.17
C PRO A 211 6.79 16.24 4.11
N VAL A 212 6.24 15.90 2.95
CA VAL A 212 5.59 14.62 2.69
C VAL A 212 6.30 13.92 1.53
N ALA A 213 6.68 12.66 1.72
CA ALA A 213 7.10 11.76 0.64
C ALA A 213 5.93 10.85 0.25
N LEU A 214 5.62 10.76 -1.04
CA LEU A 214 4.58 9.89 -1.56
C LEU A 214 5.18 8.93 -2.58
N VAL A 215 4.94 7.63 -2.40
CA VAL A 215 5.15 6.57 -3.41
C VAL A 215 3.79 5.98 -3.74
N ALA A 216 3.39 6.00 -5.00
CA ALA A 216 2.06 5.53 -5.42
C ALA A 216 2.13 4.80 -6.76
N ASP A 217 1.40 3.71 -6.90
CA ASP A 217 1.14 3.09 -8.20
C ASP A 217 0.16 3.98 -8.96
N GLU A 218 0.55 4.43 -10.15
CA GLU A 218 -0.25 5.28 -11.04
C GLU A 218 -1.11 4.44 -11.99
N ALA A 219 -0.51 3.36 -12.54
CA ALA A 219 -1.19 2.49 -13.49
C ALA A 219 -0.70 1.04 -13.41
N HIS A 220 -1.59 0.12 -13.75
CA HIS A 220 -1.29 -1.28 -13.98
C HIS A 220 -1.20 -1.54 -15.48
N ILE A 221 -0.07 -2.06 -15.93
CA ILE A 221 0.23 -2.36 -17.33
C ILE A 221 0.27 -3.88 -17.50
N ILE A 222 -0.63 -4.40 -18.32
CA ILE A 222 -0.70 -5.83 -18.64
C ILE A 222 0.04 -6.07 -19.94
N ARG A 223 0.95 -7.04 -19.93
CA ARG A 223 1.73 -7.44 -21.11
C ARG A 223 1.54 -8.91 -21.42
N ASP A 224 1.52 -9.23 -22.69
CA ASP A 224 1.49 -10.62 -23.16
C ASP A 224 2.89 -11.28 -23.11
N ARG A 225 2.98 -12.54 -23.57
CA ARG A 225 4.24 -13.31 -23.63
C ARG A 225 5.33 -12.67 -24.50
N SER A 226 4.95 -11.86 -25.49
CA SER A 226 5.90 -11.16 -26.36
C SER A 226 6.44 -9.90 -25.71
N GLY A 227 5.88 -9.49 -24.57
CA GLY A 227 6.14 -8.23 -23.89
C GLY A 227 5.32 -7.06 -24.44
N ALA A 228 4.41 -7.28 -25.40
CA ALA A 228 3.53 -6.26 -25.91
C ALA A 228 2.48 -5.87 -24.86
N GLU A 229 2.25 -4.56 -24.71
CA GLU A 229 1.20 -4.02 -23.84
C GLU A 229 -0.18 -4.32 -24.41
N THR A 230 -1.02 -5.02 -23.64
CA THR A 230 -2.37 -5.40 -24.03
C THR A 230 -3.45 -4.57 -23.36
N ALA A 231 -3.14 -4.02 -22.17
CA ALA A 231 -4.02 -3.10 -21.46
C ALA A 231 -3.23 -2.24 -20.47
N THR A 232 -3.72 -1.02 -20.25
CA THR A 232 -3.28 -0.15 -19.16
C THR A 232 -4.52 0.34 -18.41
N VAL A 233 -4.51 0.17 -17.09
CA VAL A 233 -5.61 0.52 -16.20
C VAL A 233 -5.10 1.47 -15.13
N SER A 234 -5.85 2.54 -14.84
CA SER A 234 -5.53 3.44 -13.74
C SER A 234 -5.56 2.69 -12.40
N ALA A 235 -4.51 2.83 -11.60
CA ALA A 235 -4.47 2.30 -10.25
C ALA A 235 -5.16 3.24 -9.23
N LEU A 236 -5.50 4.45 -9.67
CA LEU A 236 -6.01 5.55 -8.85
C LEU A 236 -7.42 6.01 -9.24
N HIS A 237 -8.17 5.15 -9.96
CA HIS A 237 -9.53 5.50 -10.41
C HIS A 237 -9.56 6.83 -11.18
N ASP A 238 -8.60 7.05 -12.07
CA ASP A 238 -8.43 8.27 -12.86
C ASP A 238 -8.29 9.58 -12.05
N VAL A 239 -8.02 9.48 -10.74
CA VAL A 239 -7.65 10.64 -9.92
C VAL A 239 -6.21 11.05 -10.26
N PRO A 240 -5.98 12.28 -10.74
CA PRO A 240 -4.65 12.70 -11.13
C PRO A 240 -3.75 12.88 -9.91
N LEU A 241 -2.51 12.43 -10.04
CA LEU A 241 -1.44 12.80 -9.11
C LEU A 241 -0.97 14.23 -9.40
N PRO A 242 -0.31 14.89 -8.43
CA PRO A 242 0.32 16.19 -8.64
C PRO A 242 1.27 16.17 -9.84
N ALA A 243 1.53 17.34 -10.41
CA ALA A 243 2.51 17.48 -11.49
C ALA A 243 3.94 17.20 -10.98
N GLY A 244 4.78 16.65 -11.85
CA GLY A 244 6.18 16.34 -11.52
C GLY A 244 6.35 14.96 -10.88
N GLY A 245 7.35 14.86 -9.99
CA GLY A 245 7.74 13.59 -9.39
C GLY A 245 8.62 12.74 -10.31
N ARG A 246 9.13 11.63 -9.76
CA ARG A 246 9.92 10.62 -10.47
C ARG A 246 9.01 9.45 -10.84
N SER A 247 9.20 8.84 -12.01
CA SER A 247 8.46 7.65 -12.43
C SER A 247 9.40 6.48 -12.66
N TRP A 248 8.97 5.28 -12.27
CA TRP A 248 9.66 4.03 -12.56
C TRP A 248 8.67 2.88 -12.71
N ASP A 249 9.13 1.79 -13.31
CA ASP A 249 8.30 0.59 -13.48
C ASP A 249 8.63 -0.44 -12.38
N TRP A 250 7.60 -1.11 -11.90
CA TRP A 250 7.67 -2.20 -10.94
C TRP A 250 7.09 -3.48 -11.55
N ASP A 251 7.95 -4.46 -11.81
CA ASP A 251 7.53 -5.80 -12.26
C ASP A 251 6.94 -6.57 -11.05
N ILE A 252 5.67 -6.29 -10.76
CA ILE A 252 4.98 -6.86 -9.59
C ILE A 252 4.62 -8.33 -9.80
N CYS A 253 4.24 -8.70 -11.03
CA CYS A 253 3.87 -10.06 -11.41
C CYS A 253 4.57 -10.43 -12.72
N PRO A 254 5.81 -10.95 -12.66
CA PRO A 254 6.49 -11.48 -13.84
C PRO A 254 5.69 -12.57 -14.52
N LEU A 255 6.01 -12.84 -15.78
CA LEU A 255 5.38 -13.91 -16.55
C LEU A 255 5.44 -15.25 -15.78
N GLY A 256 4.30 -15.91 -15.64
CA GLY A 256 4.15 -17.14 -14.86
C GLY A 256 3.77 -16.96 -13.39
N GLU A 257 3.72 -15.72 -12.88
CA GLU A 257 3.26 -15.46 -11.52
C GLU A 257 1.72 -15.52 -11.39
N ILE A 258 1.01 -14.92 -12.34
CA ILE A 258 -0.46 -14.97 -12.40
C ILE A 258 -0.89 -16.12 -13.31
N ASP A 259 -0.44 -16.09 -14.54
CA ASP A 259 -0.67 -17.13 -15.55
C ASP A 259 0.55 -17.26 -16.49
N ARG A 260 0.45 -18.12 -17.52
CA ARG A 260 1.55 -18.36 -18.45
C ARG A 260 1.61 -17.37 -19.60
N ASP A 261 0.61 -16.55 -19.75
CA ASP A 261 0.38 -15.72 -20.93
C ASP A 261 0.56 -14.23 -20.64
N HIS A 262 0.46 -13.82 -19.37
CA HIS A 262 0.48 -12.42 -18.99
C HIS A 262 1.46 -12.14 -17.85
N SER A 263 2.04 -10.95 -17.89
CA SER A 263 2.74 -10.29 -16.77
C SER A 263 2.04 -8.98 -16.42
N VAL A 264 2.21 -8.54 -15.18
CA VAL A 264 1.70 -7.22 -14.74
C VAL A 264 2.86 -6.39 -14.23
N MET A 265 2.94 -5.19 -14.75
CA MET A 265 3.86 -4.15 -14.33
C MET A 265 3.06 -2.99 -13.74
N HIS A 266 3.53 -2.42 -12.65
CA HIS A 266 2.99 -1.16 -12.14
C HIS A 266 3.88 -0.01 -12.59
N ARG A 267 3.26 1.07 -13.09
CA ARG A 267 3.92 2.36 -13.20
C ARG A 267 3.80 3.07 -11.88
N VAL A 268 4.93 3.37 -11.27
CA VAL A 268 5.01 4.01 -9.96
C VAL A 268 5.41 5.47 -10.12
N ARG A 269 4.82 6.34 -9.33
CA ARG A 269 5.19 7.76 -9.20
C ARG A 269 5.65 8.03 -7.77
N GLY A 270 6.75 8.75 -7.64
CA GLY A 270 7.31 9.16 -6.38
C GLY A 270 7.49 10.66 -6.27
N PHE A 271 7.16 11.23 -5.13
CA PHE A 271 7.23 12.68 -4.86
C PHE A 271 8.01 12.94 -3.60
N VAL A 272 8.84 13.99 -3.62
CA VAL A 272 9.56 14.55 -2.48
C VAL A 272 9.08 15.97 -2.28
N GLY A 273 8.51 16.28 -1.11
CA GLY A 273 7.92 17.60 -0.83
C GLY A 273 6.58 17.75 -1.56
N PHE A 274 5.65 16.95 -1.18
CA PHE A 274 4.28 16.96 -1.70
C PHE A 274 3.45 18.08 -1.08
#